data_3039f01bf490149cdf51015cb7e82584
#
_entry.id   3039f01bf490149cdf51015cb7e82584
#
_cell.length_a   1.000
_cell.length_b   1.000
_cell.length_c   1.000
_cell.angle_alpha   90.00
_cell.angle_beta   90.00
_cell.angle_gamma   90.00
#
_symmetry.space_group_name_H-M   'P 1'
#
loop_
_entity.id
_entity.type
_entity.pdbx_description
1 polymer ?
#
loop_
_entity_poly.entity_id
_entity_poly.type
_entity_poly.pdbx_seq_one_letter_code
_entity_poly.pdbx_strand_id
1 'polypeptide(L)'
;MRTLLGINEDDQSLIFAGDVPEGMTTQLMRANFDRLIDGAAKAAEQTQQDTPAEHHALSIAISCVGRKIILKERIDEEVEATLDVLPPNTQQVGFYSYGELSPTGSLSCRLHNQTMTLTLISESV
;
A
#
# COMPACT_ATOMS: atom_id res chain seq x y z
N MET A 1 -1.81 10.39 -0.66
CA MET A 1 -0.41 10.58 -0.19
C MET A 1 0.48 10.79 -1.40
N ARG A 2 1.55 11.59 -1.27
CA ARG A 2 2.54 11.84 -2.34
C ARG A 2 3.94 11.69 -1.77
N THR A 3 4.81 11.00 -2.49
CA THR A 3 6.21 10.85 -2.09
C THR A 3 7.01 12.05 -2.58
N LEU A 4 7.82 12.63 -1.70
CA LEU A 4 8.82 13.62 -2.05
C LEU A 4 10.00 12.89 -2.73
N LEU A 5 10.30 13.24 -3.98
CA LEU A 5 11.40 12.67 -4.78
C LEU A 5 12.68 13.48 -4.68
N GLY A 6 12.56 14.77 -4.49
CA GLY A 6 13.72 15.66 -4.44
C GLY A 6 13.36 17.10 -4.13
N ILE A 7 14.40 17.89 -4.01
CA ILE A 7 14.34 19.34 -3.83
C ILE A 7 15.08 19.97 -4.99
N ASN A 8 14.46 20.92 -5.66
CA ASN A 8 15.11 21.75 -6.64
C ASN A 8 15.62 23.02 -5.91
N GLU A 9 16.93 23.13 -5.75
CA GLU A 9 17.54 24.24 -5.02
C GLU A 9 17.54 25.55 -5.82
N ASP A 10 17.50 25.47 -7.16
CA ASP A 10 17.55 26.65 -8.02
C ASP A 10 16.30 27.52 -7.90
N ASP A 11 15.14 26.89 -7.80
CA ASP A 11 13.83 27.56 -7.65
C ASP A 11 13.17 27.32 -6.28
N GLN A 12 13.86 26.61 -5.39
CA GLN A 12 13.40 26.28 -4.03
C GLN A 12 12.07 25.51 -4.01
N SER A 13 11.85 24.62 -4.98
CA SER A 13 10.66 23.81 -5.10
C SER A 13 10.85 22.36 -4.64
N LEU A 14 9.75 21.69 -4.33
CA LEU A 14 9.69 20.27 -3.96
C LEU A 14 9.16 19.45 -5.14
N ILE A 15 9.86 18.38 -5.47
CA ILE A 15 9.48 17.46 -6.55
C ILE A 15 8.76 16.27 -5.94
N PHE A 16 7.49 16.06 -6.34
CA PHE A 16 6.66 14.95 -5.86
C PHE A 16 6.45 13.88 -6.94
N ALA A 17 6.19 12.65 -6.50
CA ALA A 17 5.89 11.49 -7.37
C ALA A 17 4.49 11.54 -8.01
N GLY A 18 3.76 12.62 -7.89
CA GLY A 18 2.44 12.83 -8.48
C GLY A 18 1.93 14.23 -8.18
N ASP A 19 0.87 14.61 -8.86
CA ASP A 19 0.32 15.96 -8.77
C ASP A 19 -0.09 16.34 -7.34
N VAL A 20 0.28 17.55 -6.96
CA VAL A 20 -0.20 18.24 -5.77
C VAL A 20 -0.99 19.45 -6.25
N PRO A 21 -2.35 19.40 -6.20
CA PRO A 21 -3.16 20.49 -6.72
C PRO A 21 -2.90 21.81 -5.97
N GLU A 22 -2.82 22.90 -6.70
CA GLU A 22 -2.66 24.24 -6.14
C GLU A 22 -3.83 24.59 -5.20
N GLY A 23 -3.51 25.30 -4.12
CA GLY A 23 -4.50 25.72 -3.13
C GLY A 23 -4.92 24.64 -2.11
N MET A 24 -4.41 23.43 -2.24
CA MET A 24 -4.68 22.36 -1.27
C MET A 24 -3.79 22.46 -0.02
N THR A 25 -4.39 22.22 1.14
CA THR A 25 -3.62 22.08 2.38
C THR A 25 -2.85 20.76 2.37
N THR A 26 -1.57 20.82 2.68
CA THR A 26 -0.69 19.66 2.76
C THR A 26 -0.15 19.49 4.18
N GLN A 27 0.15 18.24 4.53
CA GLN A 27 0.78 17.88 5.79
C GLN A 27 2.02 17.03 5.51
N LEU A 28 3.18 17.45 6.01
CA LEU A 28 4.38 16.65 5.95
C LEU A 28 4.23 15.42 6.88
N MET A 29 4.59 14.27 6.35
CA MET A 29 4.52 12.99 7.06
C MET A 29 5.90 12.32 7.04
N ARG A 30 6.17 11.56 8.10
CA ARG A 30 7.38 10.74 8.20
C ARG A 30 6.99 9.26 8.19
N ALA A 31 7.66 8.48 7.36
CA ALA A 31 7.53 7.03 7.38
C ALA A 31 8.19 6.45 8.66
N ASN A 32 7.54 5.41 9.20
CA ASN A 32 8.06 4.57 10.28
C ASN A 32 7.88 3.13 9.82
N PHE A 33 8.89 2.27 10.00
CA PHE A 33 8.88 0.88 9.57
C PHE A 33 7.66 0.13 10.10
N ASP A 34 7.43 0.17 11.40
CA ASP A 34 6.35 -0.57 12.05
C ASP A 34 4.98 -0.10 11.53
N ARG A 35 4.79 1.20 11.34
CA ARG A 35 3.54 1.73 10.76
C ARG A 35 3.32 1.34 9.30
N LEU A 36 4.38 1.11 8.54
CA LEU A 36 4.27 0.58 7.18
C LEU A 36 3.79 -0.87 7.24
N ILE A 37 4.39 -1.70 8.08
CA ILE A 37 4.03 -3.11 8.29
C ILE A 37 2.59 -3.22 8.79
N ASP A 38 2.22 -2.47 9.84
CA ASP A 38 0.85 -2.39 10.35
C ASP A 38 -0.15 -1.95 9.27
N GLY A 39 0.28 -1.03 8.41
CA GLY A 39 -0.53 -0.54 7.29
C GLY A 39 -0.80 -1.62 6.25
N ALA A 40 0.15 -2.53 6.01
CA ALA A 40 -0.02 -3.67 5.13
C ALA A 40 -1.01 -4.69 5.73
N ALA A 41 -0.85 -5.03 7.01
CA ALA A 41 -1.80 -5.89 7.73
C ALA A 41 -3.23 -5.33 7.67
N LYS A 42 -3.42 -4.04 7.95
CA LYS A 42 -4.73 -3.38 7.86
C LYS A 42 -5.32 -3.40 6.45
N ALA A 43 -4.50 -3.28 5.41
CA ALA A 43 -4.98 -3.39 4.04
C ALA A 43 -5.49 -4.81 3.75
N ALA A 44 -4.80 -5.84 4.28
CA ALA A 44 -5.24 -7.23 4.17
C ALA A 44 -6.54 -7.49 4.98
N GLU A 45 -6.65 -6.98 6.20
CA GLU A 45 -7.87 -7.06 7.02
C GLU A 45 -9.11 -6.52 6.29
N GLN A 46 -8.95 -5.44 5.54
CA GLN A 46 -10.06 -4.81 4.81
C GLN A 46 -10.58 -5.66 3.64
N THR A 47 -9.80 -6.63 3.16
CA THR A 47 -10.20 -7.52 2.06
C THR A 47 -11.01 -8.73 2.53
N GLN A 48 -11.04 -9.01 3.84
CA GLN A 48 -11.59 -10.26 4.39
C GLN A 48 -13.09 -10.24 4.66
N GLN A 49 -13.78 -9.13 4.45
CA GLN A 49 -15.13 -8.89 4.98
C GLN A 49 -16.17 -9.98 4.63
N ASP A 50 -15.91 -10.80 3.60
CA ASP A 50 -16.85 -11.83 3.17
C ASP A 50 -16.20 -13.17 2.76
N THR A 51 -14.93 -13.42 3.12
CA THR A 51 -14.23 -14.67 2.71
C THR A 51 -14.22 -15.69 3.86
N PRO A 52 -14.91 -16.83 3.72
CA PRO A 52 -14.84 -17.91 4.73
C PRO A 52 -13.41 -18.46 4.87
N ALA A 53 -12.99 -18.73 6.09
CA ALA A 53 -11.62 -19.16 6.43
C ALA A 53 -11.20 -20.50 5.78
N GLU A 54 -12.16 -21.32 5.38
CA GLU A 54 -11.95 -22.65 4.78
C GLU A 54 -11.71 -22.62 3.26
N HIS A 55 -11.99 -21.50 2.60
CA HIS A 55 -11.84 -21.38 1.15
C HIS A 55 -10.39 -21.09 0.76
N HIS A 56 -9.99 -21.62 -0.39
CA HIS A 56 -8.76 -21.21 -1.04
C HIS A 56 -8.90 -19.80 -1.59
N ALA A 57 -7.88 -18.99 -1.37
CA ALA A 57 -7.87 -17.62 -1.85
C ALA A 57 -6.55 -17.27 -2.54
N LEU A 58 -6.62 -16.37 -3.50
CA LEU A 58 -5.46 -15.73 -4.12
C LEU A 58 -5.43 -14.27 -3.70
N SER A 59 -4.38 -13.86 -3.04
CA SER A 59 -4.10 -12.45 -2.74
C SER A 59 -3.14 -11.88 -3.79
N ILE A 60 -3.52 -10.77 -4.40
CA ILE A 60 -2.66 -9.99 -5.28
C ILE A 60 -2.25 -8.73 -4.50
N ALA A 61 -0.98 -8.68 -4.10
CA ALA A 61 -0.42 -7.59 -3.32
C ALA A 61 0.43 -6.67 -4.21
N ILE A 62 0.08 -5.40 -4.28
CA ILE A 62 0.84 -4.39 -5.01
C ILE A 62 1.33 -3.35 -4.00
N SER A 63 2.64 -3.32 -3.79
CA SER A 63 3.28 -2.41 -2.84
C SER A 63 4.08 -1.35 -3.58
N CYS A 64 4.13 -0.14 -3.03
CA CYS A 64 4.92 0.94 -3.60
C CYS A 64 6.42 0.67 -3.44
N VAL A 65 7.20 0.93 -4.49
CA VAL A 65 8.66 0.85 -4.43
C VAL A 65 9.25 1.75 -3.33
N GLY A 66 8.59 2.85 -2.99
CA GLY A 66 8.98 3.71 -1.88
C GLY A 66 8.95 2.99 -0.53
N ARG A 67 8.02 2.06 -0.32
CA ARG A 67 7.97 1.21 0.87
C ARG A 67 9.17 0.25 0.91
N LYS A 68 9.49 -0.38 -0.23
CA LYS A 68 10.67 -1.25 -0.38
C LYS A 68 11.96 -0.51 -0.02
N ILE A 69 12.13 0.72 -0.52
CA ILE A 69 13.32 1.54 -0.25
C ILE A 69 13.43 1.88 1.24
N ILE A 70 12.31 2.15 1.92
CA ILE A 70 12.28 2.48 3.35
C ILE A 70 12.52 1.21 4.18
N LEU A 71 11.79 0.12 3.92
CA LEU A 71 11.84 -1.12 4.70
C LEU A 71 13.19 -1.85 4.57
N LYS A 72 13.84 -1.73 3.41
CA LYS A 72 15.14 -2.35 3.13
C LYS A 72 15.10 -3.86 3.43
N GLU A 73 15.84 -4.31 4.44
CA GLU A 73 15.97 -5.71 4.86
C GLU A 73 14.71 -6.23 5.55
N ARG A 74 13.78 -5.35 5.94
CA ARG A 74 12.51 -5.70 6.60
C ARG A 74 11.33 -5.86 5.63
N ILE A 75 11.58 -6.00 4.34
CA ILE A 75 10.52 -6.17 3.32
C ILE A 75 9.71 -7.45 3.53
N ASP A 76 10.34 -8.49 4.08
CA ASP A 76 9.67 -9.77 4.36
C ASP A 76 8.59 -9.61 5.43
N GLU A 77 8.83 -8.77 6.44
CA GLU A 77 7.86 -8.47 7.49
C GLU A 77 6.56 -7.85 6.94
N GLU A 78 6.65 -7.07 5.86
CA GLU A 78 5.48 -6.51 5.20
C GLU A 78 4.60 -7.60 4.57
N VAL A 79 5.23 -8.59 3.94
CA VAL A 79 4.54 -9.73 3.31
C VAL A 79 3.96 -10.65 4.38
N GLU A 80 4.75 -10.98 5.41
CA GLU A 80 4.31 -11.81 6.54
C GLU A 80 3.11 -11.19 7.24
N ALA A 81 3.15 -9.89 7.54
CA ALA A 81 2.06 -9.19 8.21
C ALA A 81 0.74 -9.23 7.40
N THR A 82 0.79 -9.29 6.08
CA THR A 82 -0.42 -9.48 5.28
C THR A 82 -0.92 -10.92 5.32
N LEU A 83 0.00 -11.89 5.26
CA LEU A 83 -0.35 -13.31 5.30
C LEU A 83 -0.90 -13.74 6.66
N ASP A 84 -0.39 -13.18 7.75
CA ASP A 84 -0.83 -13.49 9.12
C ASP A 84 -2.31 -13.18 9.37
N VAL A 85 -2.85 -12.22 8.63
CA VAL A 85 -4.27 -11.81 8.77
C VAL A 85 -5.16 -12.35 7.66
N LEU A 86 -4.61 -12.89 6.57
CA LEU A 86 -5.38 -13.51 5.49
C LEU A 86 -5.82 -14.94 5.85
N PRO A 87 -6.86 -15.51 5.18
CA PRO A 87 -7.26 -16.90 5.39
C PRO A 87 -6.07 -17.87 5.25
N PRO A 88 -5.99 -18.95 6.07
CA PRO A 88 -4.82 -19.83 6.12
C PRO A 88 -4.44 -20.50 4.78
N ASN A 89 -5.42 -20.66 3.88
CA ASN A 89 -5.22 -21.28 2.57
C ASN A 89 -4.98 -20.24 1.46
N THR A 90 -4.58 -19.02 1.82
CA THR A 90 -4.29 -17.96 0.85
C THR A 90 -2.92 -18.14 0.23
N GLN A 91 -2.87 -18.12 -1.10
CA GLN A 91 -1.63 -17.93 -1.84
C GLN A 91 -1.48 -16.45 -2.18
N GLN A 92 -0.32 -15.89 -1.93
CA GLN A 92 -0.05 -14.48 -2.23
C GLN A 92 0.98 -14.32 -3.34
N VAL A 93 0.65 -13.48 -4.30
CA VAL A 93 1.55 -13.03 -5.35
C VAL A 93 1.53 -11.51 -5.40
N GLY A 94 2.58 -10.90 -5.95
CA GLY A 94 2.58 -9.44 -6.04
C GLY A 94 3.85 -8.88 -6.64
N PHE A 95 3.90 -7.56 -6.68
CA PHE A 95 5.06 -6.83 -7.19
C PHE A 95 5.13 -5.42 -6.58
N TYR A 96 6.26 -4.76 -6.78
CA TYR A 96 6.43 -3.36 -6.42
C TYR A 96 6.11 -2.45 -7.61
N SER A 97 5.35 -1.38 -7.35
CA SER A 97 4.95 -0.38 -8.35
C SER A 97 5.43 1.03 -7.96
N TYR A 98 5.38 1.94 -8.91
CA TYR A 98 5.74 3.35 -8.65
C TYR A 98 4.57 4.21 -8.15
N GLY A 99 3.37 3.65 -8.10
CA GLY A 99 2.19 4.29 -7.55
C GLY A 99 0.99 3.34 -7.60
N GLU A 100 0.12 3.46 -6.63
CA GLU A 100 -1.02 2.57 -6.44
C GLU A 100 -2.32 3.34 -6.62
N LEU A 101 -3.29 2.70 -7.26
CA LEU A 101 -4.65 3.21 -7.39
C LEU A 101 -5.58 2.44 -6.48
N SER A 102 -6.19 3.11 -5.52
CA SER A 102 -7.14 2.47 -4.61
C SER A 102 -8.25 3.44 -4.20
N PRO A 103 -9.44 2.91 -3.86
CA PRO A 103 -10.49 3.72 -3.25
C PRO A 103 -10.08 4.14 -1.83
N THR A 104 -10.38 5.38 -1.45
CA THR A 104 -10.20 5.89 -0.10
C THR A 104 -11.52 6.42 0.42
N GLY A 105 -12.21 5.62 1.22
CA GLY A 105 -13.42 6.01 1.97
C GLY A 105 -14.60 6.54 1.14
N SER A 106 -14.39 6.86 -0.13
CA SER A 106 -15.37 7.25 -1.12
C SER A 106 -15.18 6.37 -2.35
N LEU A 107 -16.22 6.21 -3.17
CA LEU A 107 -16.23 5.36 -4.37
C LEU A 107 -15.20 5.76 -5.47
N SER A 108 -14.38 6.77 -5.26
CA SER A 108 -13.39 7.23 -6.24
C SER A 108 -12.01 6.66 -5.97
N CYS A 109 -11.44 5.98 -6.97
CA CYS A 109 -10.02 5.61 -6.97
C CYS A 109 -9.14 6.83 -7.15
N ARG A 110 -8.07 6.89 -6.37
CA ARG A 110 -7.04 7.95 -6.46
C ARG A 110 -5.65 7.34 -6.47
N LEU A 111 -4.73 8.05 -7.08
CA LEU A 111 -3.31 7.72 -7.04
C LEU A 111 -2.75 7.97 -5.64
N HIS A 112 -2.05 6.99 -5.13
CA HIS A 112 -1.30 7.04 -3.88
C HIS A 112 0.15 6.63 -4.12
N ASN A 113 1.03 7.11 -3.24
CA ASN A 113 2.40 6.63 -3.14
C ASN A 113 2.64 6.13 -1.71
N GLN A 114 3.62 5.26 -1.54
CA GLN A 114 3.96 4.62 -0.25
C GLN A 114 2.78 3.87 0.38
N THR A 115 1.92 3.32 -0.45
CA THR A 115 0.79 2.49 -0.04
C THR A 115 1.01 1.05 -0.44
N MET A 116 0.20 0.17 0.12
CA MET A 116 0.02 -1.19 -0.32
C MET A 116 -1.45 -1.41 -0.60
N THR A 117 -1.74 -2.05 -1.72
CA THR A 117 -3.09 -2.45 -2.09
C THR A 117 -3.15 -3.97 -2.19
N LEU A 118 -4.24 -4.55 -1.74
CA LEU A 118 -4.50 -5.98 -1.87
C LEU A 118 -5.83 -6.21 -2.56
N THR A 119 -5.86 -7.24 -3.39
CA THR A 119 -7.08 -7.79 -3.97
C THR A 119 -7.15 -9.25 -3.58
N LEU A 120 -8.21 -9.65 -2.89
CA LEU A 120 -8.44 -11.04 -2.52
C LEU A 120 -9.49 -11.64 -3.45
N ILE A 121 -9.16 -12.78 -4.04
CA ILE A 121 -10.04 -13.56 -4.92
C ILE A 121 -10.23 -14.92 -4.26
N SER A 122 -11.46 -15.28 -3.97
CA SER A 122 -11.81 -16.59 -3.40
C SER A 122 -12.86 -17.28 -4.25
N GLU A 123 -12.89 -18.61 -4.21
CA GLU A 123 -13.97 -19.37 -4.82
C GLU A 123 -15.25 -19.16 -3.98
N SER A 124 -16.34 -18.88 -4.67
CA SER A 124 -17.68 -18.96 -4.09
C SER A 124 -18.22 -20.38 -4.34
N VAL A 125 -18.56 -21.06 -3.28
CA VAL A 125 -19.31 -22.34 -3.37
C VAL A 125 -20.79 -22.07 -3.60
#